data_13919825f290c3212c240d16bdf44339
#
_entry.id   13919825f290c3212c240d16bdf44339
#
_cell.length_a   1.000
_cell.length_b   1.000
_cell.length_c   1.000
_cell.angle_alpha   90.00
_cell.angle_beta   90.00
_cell.angle_gamma   90.00
#
_symmetry.space_group_name_H-M   'P 1'
#
loop_
_entity.id
_entity.type
_entity.pdbx_description
1 polymer ?
#
loop_
_entity_poly.entity_id
_entity_poly.type
_entity_poly.pdbx_seq_one_letter_code
_entity_poly.pdbx_strand_id
1 'polypeptide(L)'
;VHVFPVGIGRIGRDTPEMITKISQKRPNPTWTPPNSIREEYREKGIELPQVVPAGPENPLGDYALRLAYGAGDYLIHGTNKDFGIGLRVSSGCIRMEPKDIEWLFEQVQRGEQVTIINEPIKVSLEPDRSVFVEAHEPLTRSDGSKKLLQIPVELKWWLQDADIPSAKAKAVIFAQNGVPVEITPPMIEF
;
A
#
# COMPACT_ATOMS: atom_id res chain seq x y z
N VAL A 1 -4.59 7.21 -14.46
CA VAL A 1 -4.16 6.76 -13.11
C VAL A 1 -4.54 5.29 -12.98
N HIS A 2 -3.64 4.47 -12.40
CA HIS A 2 -3.90 3.06 -12.09
C HIS A 2 -3.86 2.89 -10.58
N VAL A 3 -4.80 2.13 -10.03
CA VAL A 3 -4.92 1.88 -8.58
C VAL A 3 -4.93 0.37 -8.37
N PHE A 4 -4.13 -0.12 -7.43
CA PHE A 4 -4.02 -1.53 -7.11
C PHE A 4 -4.18 -1.75 -5.60
N PRO A 5 -4.92 -2.76 -5.17
CA PRO A 5 -4.90 -3.21 -3.78
C PRO A 5 -3.54 -3.83 -3.47
N VAL A 6 -3.03 -3.59 -2.27
CA VAL A 6 -1.72 -4.10 -1.84
C VAL A 6 -1.78 -4.72 -0.44
N GLY A 7 -0.98 -5.75 -0.22
CA GLY A 7 -0.70 -6.23 1.13
C GLY A 7 0.53 -5.52 1.69
N ILE A 8 0.50 -5.15 2.98
CA ILE A 8 1.56 -4.39 3.64
C ILE A 8 2.07 -5.07 4.90
N GLY A 9 3.08 -4.48 5.53
CA GLY A 9 3.68 -4.95 6.77
C GLY A 9 2.68 -5.11 7.91
N ARG A 10 2.77 -6.24 8.62
CA ARG A 10 1.99 -6.49 9.85
C ARG A 10 2.48 -5.59 11.00
N ILE A 11 1.68 -5.46 12.04
CA ILE A 11 2.06 -4.73 13.26
C ILE A 11 3.39 -5.28 13.81
N GLY A 12 4.33 -4.40 14.11
CA GLY A 12 5.68 -4.75 14.55
C GLY A 12 6.66 -5.06 13.42
N ARG A 13 6.19 -5.11 12.17
CA ARG A 13 7.00 -5.21 10.94
C ARG A 13 6.41 -4.32 9.86
N ASP A 14 6.20 -3.08 10.22
CA ASP A 14 5.51 -2.09 9.38
C ASP A 14 6.26 -1.80 8.08
N THR A 15 5.52 -1.52 7.03
CA THR A 15 6.07 -0.90 5.82
C THR A 15 6.37 0.56 6.17
N PRO A 16 7.64 1.01 6.13
CA PRO A 16 7.98 2.37 6.53
C PRO A 16 7.53 3.41 5.50
N GLU A 17 7.14 4.58 5.98
CA GLU A 17 6.95 5.76 5.14
C GLU A 17 8.33 6.20 4.59
N MET A 18 8.43 6.40 3.27
CA MET A 18 9.71 6.75 2.64
C MET A 18 9.53 7.40 1.27
N ILE A 19 10.51 8.21 0.89
CA ILE A 19 10.74 8.59 -0.50
C ILE A 19 12.00 7.87 -0.95
N THR A 20 11.88 7.04 -1.96
CA THR A 20 12.95 6.18 -2.45
C THR A 20 12.86 6.00 -3.97
N LYS A 21 13.58 5.03 -4.50
CA LYS A 21 13.53 4.69 -5.93
C LYS A 21 13.69 3.18 -6.13
N ILE A 22 13.27 2.71 -7.29
CA ILE A 22 13.51 1.34 -7.73
C ILE A 22 15.01 1.16 -7.99
N SER A 23 15.67 0.33 -7.18
CA SER A 23 17.09 0.03 -7.35
C SER A 23 17.34 -1.13 -8.31
N GLN A 24 16.45 -2.11 -8.33
CA GLN A 24 16.53 -3.29 -9.20
C GLN A 24 15.14 -3.78 -9.59
N LYS A 25 15.04 -4.30 -10.81
CA LYS A 25 13.91 -5.06 -11.33
C LYS A 25 14.34 -6.51 -11.48
N ARG A 26 13.61 -7.45 -10.90
CA ARG A 26 13.95 -8.87 -10.89
C ARG A 26 12.76 -9.70 -11.38
N PRO A 27 12.78 -10.18 -12.61
CA PRO A 27 11.88 -11.25 -13.04
C PRO A 27 12.38 -12.57 -12.44
N ASN A 28 11.47 -13.46 -12.10
CA ASN A 28 11.75 -14.76 -11.52
C ASN A 28 12.76 -14.68 -10.35
N PRO A 29 12.44 -13.90 -9.29
CA PRO A 29 13.38 -13.66 -8.21
C PRO A 29 13.64 -14.94 -7.41
N THR A 30 14.83 -15.07 -6.88
CA THR A 30 15.09 -15.99 -5.76
C THR A 30 14.78 -15.28 -4.45
N TRP A 31 14.35 -16.00 -3.45
CA TRP A 31 14.10 -15.47 -2.11
C TRP A 31 15.07 -16.04 -1.09
N THR A 32 15.83 -15.17 -0.45
CA THR A 32 16.62 -15.52 0.73
C THR A 32 15.85 -15.08 1.97
N PRO A 33 15.26 -16.01 2.74
CA PRO A 33 14.51 -15.65 3.93
C PRO A 33 15.38 -14.89 4.93
N PRO A 34 14.97 -13.70 5.40
CA PRO A 34 15.66 -13.00 6.48
C PRO A 34 15.75 -13.86 7.75
N ASN A 35 16.80 -13.65 8.56
CA ASN A 35 17.00 -14.42 9.79
C ASN A 35 15.77 -14.39 10.71
N SER A 36 15.14 -13.23 10.86
CA SER A 36 13.93 -13.08 11.67
C SER A 36 12.74 -13.91 11.18
N ILE A 37 12.63 -14.16 9.87
CA ILE A 37 11.60 -15.04 9.31
C ILE A 37 12.01 -16.49 9.53
N ARG A 38 13.29 -16.83 9.37
CA ARG A 38 13.80 -18.19 9.62
C ARG A 38 13.57 -18.61 11.07
N GLU A 39 13.83 -17.72 12.02
CA GLU A 39 13.57 -17.96 13.44
C GLU A 39 12.08 -18.22 13.72
N GLU A 40 11.21 -17.37 13.18
CA GLU A 40 9.75 -17.51 13.32
C GLU A 40 9.22 -18.86 12.75
N TYR A 41 9.79 -19.31 11.64
CA TYR A 41 9.41 -20.62 11.07
C TYR A 41 9.99 -21.78 11.87
N ARG A 42 11.21 -21.63 12.39
CA ARG A 42 11.84 -22.65 13.25
C ARG A 42 11.05 -22.85 14.55
N GLU A 43 10.51 -21.78 15.14
CA GLU A 43 9.61 -21.86 16.30
C GLU A 43 8.33 -22.65 16.00
N LYS A 44 7.90 -22.68 14.74
CA LYS A 44 6.76 -23.48 14.27
C LYS A 44 7.17 -24.91 13.82
N GLY A 45 8.41 -25.31 14.04
CA GLY A 45 8.95 -26.59 13.61
C GLY A 45 9.22 -26.72 12.11
N ILE A 46 9.30 -25.58 11.39
CA ILE A 46 9.55 -25.57 9.95
C ILE A 46 10.94 -25.01 9.68
N GLU A 47 11.79 -25.76 9.01
CA GLU A 47 13.09 -25.29 8.57
C GLU A 47 13.01 -24.77 7.13
N LEU A 48 13.21 -23.46 6.96
CA LEU A 48 13.22 -22.85 5.64
C LEU A 48 14.57 -23.10 4.96
N PRO A 49 14.58 -23.34 3.63
CA PRO A 49 15.82 -23.44 2.87
C PRO A 49 16.60 -22.13 2.93
N GLN A 50 17.90 -22.21 2.70
CA GLN A 50 18.76 -21.02 2.69
C GLN A 50 18.36 -20.04 1.60
N VAL A 51 17.98 -20.57 0.44
CA VAL A 51 17.45 -19.81 -0.70
C VAL A 51 16.28 -20.60 -1.29
N VAL A 52 15.16 -19.93 -1.50
CA VAL A 52 14.04 -20.46 -2.27
C VAL A 52 14.23 -20.04 -3.73
N PRO A 53 14.32 -21.00 -4.68
CA PRO A 53 14.45 -20.67 -6.10
C PRO A 53 13.20 -19.98 -6.64
N ALA A 54 13.30 -19.43 -7.85
CA ALA A 54 12.13 -18.97 -8.59
C ALA A 54 11.17 -20.13 -8.83
N GLY A 55 9.87 -19.83 -8.84
CA GLY A 55 8.83 -20.82 -9.10
C GLY A 55 7.67 -20.74 -8.11
N PRO A 56 6.72 -21.67 -8.19
CA PRO A 56 5.43 -21.60 -7.48
C PRO A 56 5.55 -21.61 -5.96
N GLU A 57 6.65 -22.12 -5.41
CA GLU A 57 6.90 -22.13 -3.95
C GLU A 57 7.52 -20.82 -3.45
N ASN A 58 7.89 -19.90 -4.35
CA ASN A 58 8.53 -18.64 -3.97
C ASN A 58 7.49 -17.61 -3.54
N PRO A 59 7.55 -17.10 -2.28
CA PRO A 59 6.56 -16.14 -1.79
C PRO A 59 6.66 -14.77 -2.45
N LEU A 60 7.71 -14.48 -3.23
CA LEU A 60 7.83 -13.23 -3.98
C LEU A 60 7.06 -13.24 -5.31
N GLY A 61 6.58 -14.42 -5.75
CA GLY A 61 5.99 -14.56 -7.09
C GLY A 61 7.01 -14.37 -8.20
N ASP A 62 6.52 -14.04 -9.41
CA ASP A 62 7.34 -13.99 -10.61
C ASP A 62 8.05 -12.67 -10.83
N TYR A 63 7.66 -11.59 -10.14
CA TYR A 63 8.22 -10.26 -10.30
C TYR A 63 8.49 -9.58 -8.98
N ALA A 64 9.65 -8.92 -8.85
CA ALA A 64 10.00 -8.10 -7.71
C ALA A 64 10.74 -6.82 -8.12
N LEU A 65 10.35 -5.71 -7.49
CA LEU A 65 10.98 -4.40 -7.57
C LEU A 65 11.68 -4.11 -6.24
N ARG A 66 13.01 -4.02 -6.23
CA ARG A 66 13.76 -3.70 -5.03
C ARG A 66 13.83 -2.20 -4.82
N LEU A 67 13.54 -1.75 -3.61
CA LEU A 67 13.60 -0.34 -3.23
C LEU A 67 15.01 0.02 -2.71
N ALA A 68 15.46 1.24 -3.01
CA ALA A 68 16.74 1.78 -2.52
C ALA A 68 16.55 2.38 -1.12
N TYR A 69 16.16 1.55 -0.14
CA TYR A 69 15.92 1.99 1.23
C TYR A 69 16.62 1.05 2.22
N GLY A 70 17.29 1.61 3.22
CA GLY A 70 18.08 0.86 4.19
C GLY A 70 19.13 -0.03 3.49
N ALA A 71 19.23 -1.28 3.91
CA ALA A 71 20.06 -2.30 3.26
C ALA A 71 19.47 -2.86 1.95
N GLY A 72 18.31 -2.33 1.52
CA GLY A 72 17.59 -2.79 0.31
C GLY A 72 16.73 -4.02 0.57
N ASP A 73 16.21 -4.18 1.76
CA ASP A 73 15.40 -5.33 2.16
C ASP A 73 13.92 -5.17 1.82
N TYR A 74 13.52 -3.96 1.40
CA TYR A 74 12.12 -3.67 1.02
C TYR A 74 11.89 -3.89 -0.45
N LEU A 75 10.80 -4.61 -0.74
CA LEU A 75 10.40 -4.97 -2.09
C LEU A 75 8.92 -4.59 -2.33
N ILE A 76 8.60 -4.28 -3.59
CA ILE A 76 7.26 -4.43 -4.13
C ILE A 76 7.32 -5.71 -4.98
N HIS A 77 6.47 -6.70 -4.67
CA HIS A 77 6.58 -8.03 -5.29
C HIS A 77 5.23 -8.71 -5.42
N GLY A 78 5.18 -9.73 -6.24
CA GLY A 78 4.02 -10.59 -6.39
C GLY A 78 3.78 -11.49 -5.17
N THR A 79 3.03 -12.54 -5.39
CA THR A 79 2.76 -13.53 -4.35
C THR A 79 2.45 -14.88 -4.98
N ASN A 80 2.75 -15.95 -4.24
CA ASN A 80 2.25 -17.29 -4.53
C ASN A 80 1.07 -17.68 -3.62
N LYS A 81 0.52 -16.72 -2.86
CA LYS A 81 -0.61 -16.93 -1.95
C LYS A 81 -1.87 -16.32 -2.54
N ASP A 82 -2.95 -16.99 -2.33
CA ASP A 82 -4.32 -16.56 -2.69
C ASP A 82 -4.95 -15.60 -1.66
N PHE A 83 -4.18 -15.13 -0.69
CA PHE A 83 -4.63 -14.21 0.36
C PHE A 83 -3.56 -13.18 0.73
N GLY A 84 -3.98 -12.12 1.41
CA GLY A 84 -3.07 -11.12 1.99
C GLY A 84 -2.98 -9.81 1.21
N ILE A 85 -3.63 -9.72 0.06
CA ILE A 85 -3.85 -8.44 -0.61
C ILE A 85 -4.95 -7.68 0.13
N GLY A 86 -4.75 -6.38 0.32
CA GLY A 86 -5.61 -5.55 1.17
C GLY A 86 -5.38 -5.72 2.68
N LEU A 87 -4.45 -6.58 3.10
CA LEU A 87 -4.22 -6.92 4.51
C LEU A 87 -2.81 -6.56 4.99
N ARG A 88 -2.66 -6.47 6.32
CA ARG A 88 -1.37 -6.31 7.00
C ARG A 88 -0.78 -7.67 7.35
N VAL A 89 -0.04 -8.27 6.43
CA VAL A 89 0.42 -9.67 6.56
C VAL A 89 1.91 -9.88 6.27
N SER A 90 2.56 -8.91 5.63
CA SER A 90 3.96 -9.06 5.22
C SER A 90 4.94 -8.74 6.36
N SER A 91 6.22 -8.91 6.10
CA SER A 91 7.30 -8.47 7.00
C SER A 91 7.91 -7.13 6.58
N GLY A 92 7.07 -6.22 6.06
CA GLY A 92 7.44 -4.86 5.65
C GLY A 92 7.43 -4.64 4.14
N CYS A 93 7.53 -5.68 3.32
CA CYS A 93 7.41 -5.56 1.88
C CYS A 93 5.97 -5.27 1.44
N ILE A 94 5.82 -4.70 0.25
CA ILE A 94 4.53 -4.46 -0.39
C ILE A 94 4.23 -5.64 -1.31
N ARG A 95 3.11 -6.31 -1.07
CA ARG A 95 2.65 -7.46 -1.85
C ARG A 95 1.54 -7.03 -2.80
N MET A 96 1.63 -7.48 -4.04
CA MET A 96 0.65 -7.23 -5.09
C MET A 96 0.11 -8.53 -5.67
N GLU A 97 -1.07 -8.47 -6.26
CA GLU A 97 -1.58 -9.55 -7.09
C GLU A 97 -0.61 -9.87 -8.24
N PRO A 98 -0.48 -11.14 -8.66
CA PRO A 98 0.47 -11.52 -9.71
C PRO A 98 0.33 -10.73 -11.00
N LYS A 99 -0.90 -10.46 -11.45
CA LYS A 99 -1.17 -9.68 -12.68
C LYS A 99 -0.83 -8.20 -12.50
N ASP A 100 -1.05 -7.66 -11.31
CA ASP A 100 -0.82 -6.25 -11.03
C ASP A 100 0.67 -5.93 -10.95
N ILE A 101 1.45 -6.80 -10.30
CA ILE A 101 2.92 -6.63 -10.25
C ILE A 101 3.55 -6.86 -11.63
N GLU A 102 3.05 -7.79 -12.43
CA GLU A 102 3.51 -8.01 -13.81
C GLU A 102 3.30 -6.73 -14.63
N TRP A 103 2.09 -6.20 -14.62
CA TRP A 103 1.78 -4.93 -15.28
C TRP A 103 2.67 -3.79 -14.79
N LEU A 104 2.77 -3.59 -13.47
CA LEU A 104 3.61 -2.54 -12.89
C LEU A 104 5.07 -2.72 -13.28
N PHE A 105 5.57 -3.95 -13.24
CA PHE A 105 6.94 -4.26 -13.61
C PHE A 105 7.27 -3.84 -15.05
N GLU A 106 6.34 -3.97 -15.97
CA GLU A 106 6.53 -3.54 -17.37
C GLU A 106 6.54 -2.02 -17.53
N GLN A 107 5.71 -1.31 -16.72
CA GLN A 107 5.54 0.14 -16.85
C GLN A 107 6.67 0.96 -16.21
N VAL A 108 7.27 0.48 -15.13
CA VAL A 108 8.27 1.24 -14.36
C VAL A 108 9.69 0.90 -14.76
N GLN A 109 10.60 1.85 -14.54
CA GLN A 109 12.02 1.68 -14.82
C GLN A 109 12.87 1.69 -13.54
N ARG A 110 14.11 1.18 -13.65
CA ARG A 110 15.10 1.35 -12.60
C ARG A 110 15.41 2.84 -12.43
N GLY A 111 15.42 3.31 -11.20
CA GLY A 111 15.62 4.73 -10.86
C GLY A 111 14.32 5.50 -10.67
N GLU A 112 13.17 4.92 -11.02
CA GLU A 112 11.87 5.56 -10.84
C GLU A 112 11.59 5.81 -9.36
N GLN A 113 11.05 6.99 -9.06
CA GLN A 113 10.74 7.38 -7.69
C GLN A 113 9.54 6.60 -7.16
N VAL A 114 9.66 6.16 -5.93
CA VAL A 114 8.59 5.53 -5.15
C VAL A 114 8.39 6.33 -3.88
N THR A 115 7.15 6.76 -3.62
CA THR A 115 6.77 7.42 -2.38
C THR A 115 5.79 6.54 -1.62
N ILE A 116 6.17 6.14 -0.40
CA ILE A 116 5.28 5.40 0.51
C ILE A 116 4.81 6.37 1.58
N ILE A 117 3.51 6.57 1.62
CA ILE A 117 2.84 7.50 2.52
C ILE A 117 1.81 6.77 3.37
N ASN A 118 1.50 7.33 4.51
CA ASN A 118 0.42 6.86 5.37
C ASN A 118 -0.60 7.99 5.52
N GLU A 119 -1.45 8.10 4.53
CA GLU A 119 -2.54 9.08 4.48
C GLU A 119 -3.88 8.36 4.56
N PRO A 120 -4.47 8.27 5.75
CA PRO A 120 -5.75 7.59 5.94
C PRO A 120 -6.91 8.25 5.20
N ILE A 121 -6.84 9.57 4.95
CA ILE A 121 -7.84 10.30 4.18
C ILE A 121 -7.20 10.76 2.89
N LYS A 122 -7.82 10.39 1.78
CA LYS A 122 -7.43 10.80 0.44
C LYS A 122 -8.57 11.56 -0.22
N VAL A 123 -8.20 12.52 -1.03
CA VAL A 123 -9.13 13.35 -1.80
C VAL A 123 -8.65 13.36 -3.24
N SER A 124 -9.55 13.16 -4.18
CA SER A 124 -9.26 13.32 -5.59
C SER A 124 -10.25 14.29 -6.24
N LEU A 125 -9.71 15.08 -7.17
CA LEU A 125 -10.48 15.90 -8.09
C LEU A 125 -10.31 15.29 -9.47
N GLU A 126 -11.40 14.79 -10.02
CA GLU A 126 -11.40 14.14 -11.32
C GLU A 126 -11.50 15.17 -12.48
N PRO A 127 -11.13 14.79 -13.72
CA PRO A 127 -11.19 15.69 -14.87
C PRO A 127 -12.57 16.27 -15.17
N ASP A 128 -13.64 15.57 -14.81
CA ASP A 128 -15.05 16.03 -14.91
C ASP A 128 -15.49 16.92 -13.76
N ARG A 129 -14.54 17.28 -12.87
CA ARG A 129 -14.73 18.08 -11.65
C ARG A 129 -15.48 17.34 -10.53
N SER A 130 -15.71 16.04 -10.65
CA SER A 130 -16.19 15.27 -9.51
C SER A 130 -15.10 15.17 -8.43
N VAL A 131 -15.54 15.21 -7.18
CA VAL A 131 -14.68 15.14 -6.00
C VAL A 131 -15.00 13.90 -5.22
N PHE A 132 -13.97 13.09 -4.95
CA PHE A 132 -14.09 11.88 -4.15
C PHE A 132 -13.29 12.01 -2.85
N VAL A 133 -13.84 11.44 -1.79
CA VAL A 133 -13.15 11.25 -0.51
C VAL A 133 -13.14 9.77 -0.19
N GLU A 134 -11.96 9.29 0.18
CA GLU A 134 -11.72 7.94 0.68
C GLU A 134 -11.10 8.04 2.07
N ALA A 135 -11.63 7.32 3.04
CA ALA A 135 -11.11 7.31 4.40
C ALA A 135 -10.90 5.87 4.90
N HIS A 136 -9.72 5.63 5.46
CA HIS A 136 -9.31 4.38 6.07
C HIS A 136 -9.10 4.56 7.56
N GLU A 137 -9.18 3.46 8.31
CA GLU A 137 -8.72 3.44 9.67
C GLU A 137 -7.19 3.71 9.71
N PRO A 138 -6.71 4.65 10.54
CA PRO A 138 -5.28 4.90 10.68
C PRO A 138 -4.51 3.64 11.08
N LEU A 139 -3.37 3.40 10.47
CA LEU A 139 -2.53 2.25 10.80
C LEU A 139 -2.09 2.31 12.25
N THR A 140 -2.30 1.21 12.98
CA THR A 140 -1.75 1.02 14.31
C THR A 140 -0.23 0.88 14.22
N ARG A 141 0.52 1.64 15.01
CA ARG A 141 1.96 1.56 15.11
C ARG A 141 2.40 0.35 15.94
N SER A 142 3.69 0.01 15.87
CA SER A 142 4.27 -1.09 16.64
C SER A 142 4.15 -0.91 18.17
N ASP A 143 4.05 0.32 18.66
CA ASP A 143 3.83 0.66 20.06
C ASP A 143 2.35 0.59 20.48
N GLY A 144 1.46 0.18 19.59
CA GLY A 144 0.01 0.11 19.81
C GLY A 144 -0.73 1.44 19.61
N SER A 145 -0.03 2.54 19.39
CA SER A 145 -0.66 3.84 19.10
C SER A 145 -1.21 3.89 17.68
N LYS A 146 -2.24 4.71 17.46
CA LYS A 146 -2.74 5.04 16.11
C LYS A 146 -2.29 6.44 15.73
N LYS A 147 -1.94 6.62 14.46
CA LYS A 147 -1.71 7.96 13.90
C LYS A 147 -3.00 8.76 14.02
N LEU A 148 -2.91 10.00 14.51
CA LEU A 148 -4.06 10.89 14.51
C LEU A 148 -4.56 11.11 13.08
N LEU A 149 -5.87 11.08 12.92
CA LEU A 149 -6.52 11.36 11.66
C LEU A 149 -6.29 12.83 11.30
N GLN A 150 -5.47 13.07 10.30
CA GLN A 150 -5.25 14.41 9.79
C GLN A 150 -6.12 14.60 8.54
N ILE A 151 -6.98 15.60 8.57
CA ILE A 151 -7.77 15.99 7.39
C ILE A 151 -6.82 16.72 6.44
N PRO A 152 -6.67 16.28 5.17
CA PRO A 152 -5.87 16.97 4.16
C PRO A 152 -6.27 18.44 4.04
N VAL A 153 -5.30 19.28 3.75
CA VAL A 153 -5.53 20.74 3.66
C VAL A 153 -6.54 21.09 2.56
N GLU A 154 -6.48 20.34 1.46
CA GLU A 154 -7.40 20.44 0.33
C GLU A 154 -8.84 20.17 0.77
N LEU A 155 -9.05 19.12 1.55
CA LEU A 155 -10.37 18.77 2.07
C LEU A 155 -10.87 19.81 3.08
N LYS A 156 -9.97 20.40 3.86
CA LYS A 156 -10.35 21.51 4.78
C LYS A 156 -10.90 22.71 4.04
N TRP A 157 -10.28 23.06 2.92
CA TRP A 157 -10.76 24.13 2.05
C TRP A 157 -12.16 23.81 1.51
N TRP A 158 -12.35 22.59 1.00
CA TRP A 158 -13.65 22.19 0.47
C TRP A 158 -14.72 22.02 1.54
N LEU A 159 -14.37 21.60 2.75
CA LEU A 159 -15.32 21.52 3.87
C LEU A 159 -15.79 22.89 4.37
N GLN A 160 -15.09 23.95 4.02
CA GLN A 160 -15.48 25.35 4.33
C GLN A 160 -16.32 25.97 3.22
N ASP A 161 -16.35 25.35 2.03
CA ASP A 161 -17.20 25.79 0.93
C ASP A 161 -18.65 25.36 1.21
N ALA A 162 -19.58 26.35 1.16
CA ALA A 162 -20.98 26.11 1.47
C ALA A 162 -21.66 25.17 0.46
N ASP A 163 -21.11 25.03 -0.74
CA ASP A 163 -21.65 24.23 -1.82
C ASP A 163 -21.25 22.75 -1.77
N ILE A 164 -20.26 22.41 -0.94
CA ILE A 164 -19.86 21.01 -0.77
C ILE A 164 -20.64 20.38 0.40
N PRO A 165 -21.21 19.18 0.22
CA PRO A 165 -21.96 18.51 1.28
C PRO A 165 -21.04 18.04 2.39
N SER A 166 -20.67 18.98 3.27
CA SER A 166 -19.77 18.71 4.40
C SER A 166 -20.24 17.55 5.29
N ALA A 167 -21.55 17.33 5.36
CA ALA A 167 -22.15 16.21 6.07
C ALA A 167 -21.78 14.86 5.43
N LYS A 168 -21.81 14.79 4.09
CA LYS A 168 -21.43 13.56 3.35
C LYS A 168 -19.93 13.25 3.51
N ALA A 169 -19.08 14.27 3.36
CA ALA A 169 -17.63 14.11 3.58
C ALA A 169 -17.31 13.67 5.02
N LYS A 170 -17.95 14.29 6.01
CA LYS A 170 -17.80 13.89 7.41
C LYS A 170 -18.27 12.46 7.67
N ALA A 171 -19.37 12.02 7.05
CA ALA A 171 -19.86 10.64 7.15
C ALA A 171 -18.83 9.63 6.60
N VAL A 172 -18.20 9.92 5.47
CA VAL A 172 -17.13 9.09 4.89
C VAL A 172 -15.92 9.00 5.81
N ILE A 173 -15.47 10.16 6.33
CA ILE A 173 -14.33 10.24 7.26
C ILE A 173 -14.62 9.46 8.55
N PHE A 174 -15.85 9.49 9.03
CA PHE A 174 -16.25 8.74 10.23
C PHE A 174 -16.37 7.24 9.98
N ALA A 175 -16.90 6.84 8.80
CA ALA A 175 -17.11 5.44 8.45
C ALA A 175 -15.80 4.68 8.23
N GLN A 176 -14.74 5.32 7.73
CA GLN A 176 -13.40 4.74 7.51
C GLN A 176 -13.40 3.39 6.80
N ASN A 177 -14.30 3.21 5.85
CA ASN A 177 -14.51 1.92 5.16
C ASN A 177 -13.57 1.70 3.95
N GLY A 178 -12.72 2.67 3.62
CA GLY A 178 -11.75 2.58 2.53
C GLY A 178 -12.35 2.61 1.13
N VAL A 179 -13.60 3.05 1.00
CA VAL A 179 -14.28 3.16 -0.29
C VAL A 179 -14.34 4.61 -0.71
N PRO A 180 -13.87 4.98 -1.92
CA PRO A 180 -14.05 6.32 -2.45
C PRO A 180 -15.53 6.65 -2.61
N VAL A 181 -15.94 7.78 -2.07
CA VAL A 181 -17.32 8.28 -2.15
C VAL A 181 -17.30 9.65 -2.79
N GLU A 182 -18.11 9.82 -3.82
CA GLU A 182 -18.29 11.11 -4.46
C GLU A 182 -18.99 12.09 -3.53
N ILE A 183 -18.38 13.26 -3.37
CA ILE A 183 -18.90 14.36 -2.55
C ILE A 183 -19.16 15.63 -3.36
N THR A 184 -19.12 15.53 -4.69
CA THR A 184 -19.37 16.65 -5.60
C THR A 184 -20.70 17.34 -5.24
N PRO A 185 -20.75 18.68 -5.11
CA PRO A 185 -22.01 19.36 -4.93
C PRO A 185 -22.88 19.20 -6.17
N PRO A 186 -24.22 19.17 -6.02
CA PRO A 186 -25.11 19.17 -7.18
C PRO A 186 -24.83 20.42 -8.02
N MET A 187 -24.63 20.25 -9.32
CA MET A 187 -24.52 21.40 -10.23
C MET A 187 -25.83 22.18 -10.17
N ILE A 188 -25.74 23.43 -9.76
CA ILE A 188 -26.87 24.36 -9.89
C ILE A 188 -26.91 24.77 -11.36
N GLU A 189 -27.81 24.21 -12.13
CA GLU A 189 -28.14 24.72 -13.46
C GLU A 189 -28.79 26.11 -13.27
N PHE A 190 -28.11 27.14 -13.78
CA PHE A 190 -28.63 28.50 -13.85
C PHE A 190 -29.37 28.71 -15.16
#